data_dc36d8b19403cb21c06807c95a886ae7
#
_entry.id   dc36d8b19403cb21c06807c95a886ae7
#
_cell.length_a   1.000
_cell.length_b   1.000
_cell.length_c   1.000
_cell.angle_alpha   90.00
_cell.angle_beta   90.00
_cell.angle_gamma   90.00
#
_symmetry.space_group_name_H-M   'P 1'
#
loop_
_entity.id
_entity.type
_entity.pdbx_description
1 polymer ?
#
loop_
_entity_poly.entity_id
_entity_poly.type
_entity_poly.pdbx_seq_one_letter_code
_entity_poly.pdbx_strand_id
1 'polypeptide(L)'
;MSIFDVLTLIGGLCLFLFGMNVMGDALERRAGGSLKKILSKLTKNKMAGFLTGLGVTSVIQSSSATTVMVVGFVNSGVMTLRQSIGVIMGANIGTTVTAWILSLGGISSDNIVMQLLKPTSFTPVLALIGTVLLMFGKSSKKKDTGSVLLGFATLMFGMDTMSGAVAGLADIPAFQNLFLMFKNPILGVLVGAILTTIIQSSSASVGILQALSVTGQVSYGAAVPIIMGQNIGTCVTALLSSFGTNKNAKRAAVVHLSFNVIGTIVWLTLFSIISAVFKPMILDESATYLGIAVAHSLFNIACTIL
;
A
#
# COMPACT_ATOMS: atom_id res chain seq x y z
N MET A 1 -19.92 16.09 -11.41
CA MET A 1 -18.95 15.23 -12.11
C MET A 1 -19.48 14.94 -13.48
N SER A 2 -18.75 15.33 -14.51
CA SER A 2 -19.10 15.01 -15.90
C SER A 2 -18.73 13.55 -16.21
N ILE A 3 -19.27 12.99 -17.28
CA ILE A 3 -18.86 11.67 -17.76
C ILE A 3 -17.36 11.65 -18.08
N PHE A 4 -16.80 12.79 -18.51
CA PHE A 4 -15.38 12.91 -18.81
C PHE A 4 -14.51 12.85 -17.57
N ASP A 5 -14.96 13.38 -16.42
CA ASP A 5 -14.23 13.26 -15.15
C ASP A 5 -14.21 11.79 -14.69
N VAL A 6 -15.31 11.04 -14.87
CA VAL A 6 -15.35 9.61 -14.58
C VAL A 6 -14.37 8.84 -15.46
N LEU A 7 -14.36 9.13 -16.76
CA LEU A 7 -13.41 8.48 -17.68
C LEU A 7 -11.95 8.84 -17.34
N THR A 8 -11.68 10.09 -16.95
CA THR A 8 -10.36 10.54 -16.51
C THR A 8 -9.94 9.83 -15.22
N LEU A 9 -10.85 9.68 -14.26
CA LEU A 9 -10.59 8.93 -13.01
C LEU A 9 -10.25 7.46 -13.31
N ILE A 10 -11.04 6.80 -14.16
CA ILE A 10 -10.77 5.41 -14.57
C ILE A 10 -9.43 5.31 -15.29
N GLY A 11 -9.13 6.23 -16.22
CA GLY A 11 -7.85 6.28 -16.93
C GLY A 11 -6.66 6.47 -15.97
N GLY A 12 -6.79 7.43 -15.04
CA GLY A 12 -5.79 7.66 -13.99
C GLY A 12 -5.58 6.43 -13.11
N LEU A 13 -6.66 5.76 -12.69
CA LEU A 13 -6.59 4.52 -11.92
C LEU A 13 -5.89 3.40 -12.71
N CYS A 14 -6.21 3.23 -13.97
CA CYS A 14 -5.55 2.25 -14.83
C CYS A 14 -4.05 2.52 -14.96
N LEU A 15 -3.65 3.77 -15.18
CA LEU A 15 -2.24 4.15 -15.26
C LEU A 15 -1.52 3.95 -13.93
N PHE A 16 -2.16 4.32 -12.82
CA PHE A 16 -1.63 4.11 -11.47
C PHE A 16 -1.37 2.62 -11.20
N LEU A 17 -2.37 1.76 -11.42
CA LEU A 17 -2.25 0.32 -11.21
C LEU A 17 -1.24 -0.32 -12.16
N PHE A 18 -1.25 0.07 -13.42
CA PHE A 18 -0.28 -0.41 -14.43
C PHE A 18 1.15 -0.02 -14.06
N GLY A 19 1.38 1.25 -13.72
CA GLY A 19 2.70 1.73 -13.29
C GLY A 19 3.21 1.00 -12.06
N MET A 20 2.33 0.77 -11.06
CA MET A 20 2.67 0.02 -9.85
C MET A 20 3.05 -1.44 -10.18
N ASN A 21 2.28 -2.11 -11.03
CA ASN A 21 2.57 -3.50 -11.41
C ASN A 21 3.88 -3.59 -12.20
N VAL A 22 4.08 -2.74 -13.21
CA VAL A 22 5.32 -2.72 -14.01
C VAL A 22 6.56 -2.46 -13.14
N MET A 23 6.46 -1.49 -12.22
CA MET A 23 7.53 -1.19 -11.27
C MET A 23 7.79 -2.38 -10.33
N GLY A 24 6.74 -2.94 -9.73
CA GLY A 24 6.83 -4.07 -8.79
C GLY A 24 7.45 -5.30 -9.44
N ASP A 25 6.95 -5.72 -10.61
CA ASP A 25 7.47 -6.85 -11.37
C ASP A 25 8.96 -6.67 -11.76
N ALA A 26 9.33 -5.45 -12.15
CA ALA A 26 10.72 -5.16 -12.51
C ALA A 26 11.65 -5.17 -11.28
N LEU A 27 11.18 -4.67 -10.13
CA LEU A 27 11.90 -4.76 -8.86
C LEU A 27 12.05 -6.22 -8.42
N GLU A 28 10.99 -7.03 -8.55
CA GLU A 28 11.02 -8.46 -8.23
C GLU A 28 12.01 -9.22 -9.14
N ARG A 29 11.95 -9.01 -10.47
CA ARG A 29 12.93 -9.61 -11.42
C ARG A 29 14.35 -9.19 -11.10
N ARG A 30 14.59 -7.91 -10.79
CA ARG A 30 15.92 -7.38 -10.46
C ARG A 30 16.47 -7.93 -9.16
N ALA A 31 15.63 -8.10 -8.16
CA ALA A 31 15.97 -8.73 -6.89
C ALA A 31 16.12 -10.26 -7.03
N GLY A 32 15.41 -10.87 -7.96
CA GLY A 32 15.58 -12.21 -8.53
C GLY A 32 15.78 -13.33 -7.50
N GLY A 33 16.65 -14.30 -7.88
CA GLY A 33 16.99 -15.46 -7.02
C GLY A 33 17.66 -15.08 -5.69
N SER A 34 18.11 -13.83 -5.51
CA SER A 34 18.65 -13.32 -4.25
C SER A 34 17.56 -13.23 -3.18
N LEU A 35 16.32 -12.83 -3.52
CA LEU A 35 15.20 -12.74 -2.58
C LEU A 35 14.88 -14.10 -1.96
N LYS A 36 14.79 -15.15 -2.78
CA LYS A 36 14.56 -16.52 -2.30
C LYS A 36 15.67 -16.97 -1.35
N LYS A 37 16.94 -16.68 -1.69
CA LYS A 37 18.10 -16.99 -0.86
C LYS A 37 18.10 -16.17 0.44
N ILE A 38 17.75 -14.88 0.37
CA ILE A 38 17.67 -14.00 1.53
C ILE A 38 16.58 -14.50 2.48
N LEU A 39 15.36 -14.71 1.99
CA LEU A 39 14.25 -15.22 2.79
C LEU A 39 14.55 -16.58 3.41
N SER A 40 15.18 -17.52 2.69
CA SER A 40 15.49 -18.85 3.23
C SER A 40 16.65 -18.87 4.21
N LYS A 41 17.65 -17.98 4.05
CA LYS A 41 18.90 -17.99 4.86
C LYS A 41 18.85 -17.05 6.06
N LEU A 42 18.22 -15.88 5.92
CA LEU A 42 18.25 -14.84 6.95
C LEU A 42 17.14 -14.95 8.00
N THR A 43 16.20 -15.89 7.85
CA THR A 43 15.07 -16.05 8.78
C THR A 43 15.37 -16.95 9.99
N LYS A 44 16.63 -17.04 10.43
CA LYS A 44 17.07 -17.94 11.51
C LYS A 44 16.39 -17.68 12.86
N ASN A 45 16.04 -16.43 13.15
CA ASN A 45 15.30 -16.02 14.35
C ASN A 45 14.18 -15.05 14.00
N LYS A 46 13.29 -14.77 14.98
CA LYS A 46 12.10 -13.91 14.76
C LYS A 46 12.48 -12.51 14.29
N MET A 47 13.50 -11.88 14.89
CA MET A 47 13.92 -10.53 14.54
C MET A 47 14.56 -10.47 13.14
N ALA A 48 15.42 -11.42 12.81
CA ALA A 48 16.00 -11.51 11.49
C ALA A 48 14.91 -11.77 10.41
N GLY A 49 13.92 -12.61 10.71
CA GLY A 49 12.73 -12.79 9.86
C GLY A 49 11.95 -11.50 9.67
N PHE A 50 11.71 -10.77 10.75
CA PHE A 50 11.03 -9.47 10.70
C PHE A 50 11.78 -8.45 9.82
N LEU A 51 13.05 -8.23 10.06
CA LEU A 51 13.87 -7.32 9.26
C LEU A 51 13.96 -7.74 7.79
N THR A 52 14.01 -9.06 7.55
CA THR A 52 14.01 -9.60 6.18
C THR A 52 12.67 -9.34 5.49
N GLY A 53 11.55 -9.60 6.16
CA GLY A 53 10.21 -9.32 5.61
C GLY A 53 10.00 -7.85 5.33
N LEU A 54 10.41 -6.98 6.26
CA LEU A 54 10.39 -5.52 6.08
C LEU A 54 11.22 -5.10 4.87
N GLY A 55 12.49 -5.50 4.82
CA GLY A 55 13.41 -5.10 3.75
C GLY A 55 12.97 -5.63 2.38
N VAL A 56 12.59 -6.91 2.29
CA VAL A 56 12.12 -7.52 1.03
C VAL A 56 10.88 -6.78 0.52
N THR A 57 9.88 -6.58 1.37
CA THR A 57 8.64 -5.90 0.95
C THR A 57 8.89 -4.44 0.57
N SER A 58 9.73 -3.73 1.31
CA SER A 58 10.11 -2.34 0.97
C SER A 58 10.80 -2.25 -0.39
N VAL A 59 11.61 -3.25 -0.75
CA VAL A 59 12.33 -3.28 -2.04
C VAL A 59 11.40 -3.67 -3.18
N ILE A 60 10.65 -4.77 -3.05
CA ILE A 60 9.77 -5.25 -4.12
C ILE A 60 8.43 -4.52 -4.19
N GLN A 61 8.11 -3.69 -3.20
CA GLN A 61 6.88 -2.89 -3.10
C GLN A 61 5.59 -3.74 -3.14
N SER A 62 5.68 -5.02 -2.73
CA SER A 62 4.55 -5.96 -2.73
C SER A 62 4.59 -6.88 -1.52
N SER A 63 3.75 -6.61 -0.52
CA SER A 63 3.55 -7.51 0.62
C SER A 63 2.80 -8.78 0.23
N SER A 64 1.89 -8.69 -0.76
CA SER A 64 1.19 -9.86 -1.30
C SER A 64 2.18 -10.85 -1.90
N ALA A 65 3.12 -10.40 -2.75
CA ALA A 65 4.17 -11.26 -3.31
C ALA A 65 5.04 -11.86 -2.19
N THR A 66 5.45 -11.06 -1.21
CA THR A 66 6.25 -11.54 -0.07
C THR A 66 5.51 -12.61 0.73
N THR A 67 4.24 -12.40 1.07
CA THR A 67 3.46 -13.36 1.85
C THR A 67 3.14 -14.63 1.08
N VAL A 68 2.84 -14.54 -0.22
CA VAL A 68 2.67 -15.72 -1.10
C VAL A 68 3.96 -16.55 -1.17
N MET A 69 5.12 -15.89 -1.34
CA MET A 69 6.42 -16.59 -1.28
C MET A 69 6.63 -17.28 0.07
N VAL A 70 6.28 -16.63 1.18
CA VAL A 70 6.39 -17.20 2.53
C VAL A 70 5.48 -18.43 2.67
N VAL A 71 4.23 -18.37 2.21
CA VAL A 71 3.32 -19.53 2.18
C VAL A 71 3.92 -20.67 1.36
N GLY A 72 4.49 -20.37 0.18
CA GLY A 72 5.17 -21.36 -0.66
C GLY A 72 6.40 -22.00 0.02
N PHE A 73 7.22 -21.20 0.74
CA PHE A 73 8.39 -21.73 1.48
C PHE A 73 8.00 -22.57 2.69
N VAL A 74 6.91 -22.23 3.37
CA VAL A 74 6.38 -23.09 4.43
C VAL A 74 5.81 -24.38 3.84
N ASN A 75 5.16 -24.31 2.66
CA ASN A 75 4.64 -25.48 1.97
C ASN A 75 5.74 -26.45 1.51
N SER A 76 6.85 -25.91 1.01
CA SER A 76 7.99 -26.71 0.55
C SER A 76 8.96 -27.16 1.68
N GLY A 77 8.69 -26.76 2.94
CA GLY A 77 9.56 -27.08 4.07
C GLY A 77 10.86 -26.26 4.15
N VAL A 78 11.05 -25.29 3.26
CA VAL A 78 12.22 -24.37 3.26
C VAL A 78 12.17 -23.42 4.47
N MET A 79 10.97 -23.11 4.95
CA MET A 79 10.73 -22.23 6.10
C MET A 79 9.76 -22.88 7.08
N THR A 80 10.03 -22.77 8.37
CA THR A 80 9.09 -23.21 9.41
C THR A 80 7.97 -22.18 9.60
N LEU A 81 6.81 -22.62 10.11
CA LEU A 81 5.71 -21.72 10.48
C LEU A 81 6.18 -20.62 11.44
N ARG A 82 7.04 -20.97 12.43
CA ARG A 82 7.56 -20.01 13.42
C ARG A 82 8.40 -18.89 12.77
N GLN A 83 9.19 -19.23 11.76
CA GLN A 83 9.98 -18.25 11.00
C GLN A 83 9.10 -17.35 10.15
N SER A 84 8.03 -17.92 9.55
CA SER A 84 7.13 -17.16 8.68
C SER A 84 6.42 -16.02 9.41
N ILE A 85 6.13 -16.15 10.71
CA ILE A 85 5.45 -15.12 11.51
C ILE A 85 6.24 -13.81 11.48
N GLY A 86 7.54 -13.86 11.78
CA GLY A 86 8.38 -12.65 11.75
C GLY A 86 8.41 -12.00 10.37
N VAL A 87 8.54 -12.80 9.31
CA VAL A 87 8.56 -12.27 7.92
C VAL A 87 7.23 -11.60 7.56
N ILE A 88 6.10 -12.19 7.92
CA ILE A 88 4.76 -11.64 7.67
C ILE A 88 4.58 -10.30 8.41
N MET A 89 4.96 -10.23 9.68
CA MET A 89 4.88 -8.98 10.46
C MET A 89 5.77 -7.89 9.86
N GLY A 90 7.01 -8.24 9.47
CA GLY A 90 7.90 -7.30 8.80
C GLY A 90 7.37 -6.84 7.44
N ALA A 91 6.78 -7.74 6.66
CA ALA A 91 6.19 -7.42 5.37
C ALA A 91 5.04 -6.40 5.50
N ASN A 92 4.21 -6.49 6.53
CA ASN A 92 3.14 -5.51 6.78
C ASN A 92 3.71 -4.11 6.99
N ILE A 93 4.75 -3.94 7.81
CA ILE A 93 5.41 -2.64 7.98
C ILE A 93 6.10 -2.21 6.68
N GLY A 94 6.76 -3.14 5.96
CA GLY A 94 7.41 -2.85 4.68
C GLY A 94 6.46 -2.25 3.62
N THR A 95 5.18 -2.63 3.65
CA THR A 95 4.15 -2.07 2.77
C THR A 95 3.98 -0.56 2.96
N THR A 96 4.20 -0.04 4.17
CA THR A 96 4.00 1.38 4.46
C THR A 96 4.98 2.28 3.70
N VAL A 97 6.14 1.76 3.27
CA VAL A 97 7.11 2.49 2.45
C VAL A 97 6.47 3.00 1.15
N THR A 98 5.56 2.22 0.55
CA THR A 98 4.81 2.70 -0.63
C THR A 98 3.98 3.94 -0.32
N ALA A 99 3.29 3.98 0.83
CA ALA A 99 2.48 5.14 1.22
C ALA A 99 3.35 6.40 1.40
N TRP A 100 4.59 6.26 1.91
CA TRP A 100 5.57 7.35 2.00
C TRP A 100 6.02 7.83 0.63
N ILE A 101 6.31 6.92 -0.29
CA ILE A 101 6.66 7.27 -1.67
C ILE A 101 5.51 8.05 -2.34
N LEU A 102 4.28 7.55 -2.20
CA LEU A 102 3.09 8.19 -2.74
C LEU A 102 2.81 9.55 -2.09
N SER A 103 3.19 9.73 -0.81
CA SER A 103 2.99 11.00 -0.10
C SER A 103 3.77 12.17 -0.70
N LEU A 104 4.80 11.90 -1.50
CA LEU A 104 5.49 12.94 -2.27
C LEU A 104 4.55 13.66 -3.24
N GLY A 105 3.47 13.01 -3.69
CA GLY A 105 2.44 13.63 -4.53
C GLY A 105 1.71 14.79 -3.86
N GLY A 106 1.66 14.80 -2.52
CA GLY A 106 1.03 15.87 -1.72
C GLY A 106 1.93 17.07 -1.42
N ILE A 107 3.15 17.12 -1.96
CA ILE A 107 4.05 18.27 -1.75
C ILE A 107 3.46 19.51 -2.43
N SER A 108 3.14 20.52 -1.62
CA SER A 108 2.72 21.85 -2.06
C SER A 108 3.61 22.88 -1.36
N SER A 109 4.43 23.61 -2.13
CA SER A 109 5.31 24.65 -1.59
C SER A 109 5.72 25.60 -2.70
N ASP A 110 5.86 26.88 -2.39
CA ASP A 110 6.38 27.90 -3.31
C ASP A 110 7.91 27.86 -3.38
N ASN A 111 8.58 27.12 -2.51
CA ASN A 111 10.02 26.94 -2.52
C ASN A 111 10.45 26.05 -3.70
N ILE A 112 11.37 26.57 -4.53
CA ILE A 112 11.83 25.91 -5.77
C ILE A 112 12.46 24.54 -5.48
N VAL A 113 13.13 24.36 -4.35
CA VAL A 113 13.73 23.07 -3.95
C VAL A 113 12.63 22.04 -3.67
N MET A 114 11.57 22.44 -2.97
CA MET A 114 10.43 21.58 -2.70
C MET A 114 9.63 21.27 -3.96
N GLN A 115 9.50 22.24 -4.88
CA GLN A 115 8.87 21.99 -6.18
C GLN A 115 9.66 20.98 -7.02
N LEU A 116 10.98 20.99 -6.98
CA LEU A 116 11.82 20.00 -7.66
C LEU A 116 11.65 18.59 -7.08
N LEU A 117 11.32 18.47 -5.78
CA LEU A 117 11.03 17.18 -5.13
C LEU A 117 9.60 16.68 -5.41
N LYS A 118 8.74 17.51 -5.97
CA LYS A 118 7.39 17.10 -6.36
C LYS A 118 7.45 16.11 -7.53
N PRO A 119 6.73 14.99 -7.50
CA PRO A 119 6.77 13.99 -8.56
C PRO A 119 6.50 14.56 -9.96
N THR A 120 5.57 15.49 -10.10
CA THR A 120 5.27 16.14 -11.39
C THR A 120 6.49 16.84 -12.04
N SER A 121 7.50 17.21 -11.24
CA SER A 121 8.71 17.87 -11.73
C SER A 121 9.80 16.89 -12.18
N PHE A 122 10.02 15.81 -11.43
CA PHE A 122 11.13 14.90 -11.74
C PHE A 122 10.72 13.62 -12.49
N THR A 123 9.46 13.19 -12.39
CA THR A 123 9.00 11.97 -13.08
C THR A 123 9.11 12.01 -14.60
N PRO A 124 8.95 13.17 -15.31
CA PRO A 124 9.20 13.21 -16.73
C PRO A 124 10.65 12.85 -17.10
N VAL A 125 11.61 13.27 -16.28
CA VAL A 125 13.03 12.92 -16.48
C VAL A 125 13.25 11.43 -16.25
N LEU A 126 12.63 10.87 -15.20
CA LEU A 126 12.69 9.42 -14.95
C LEU A 126 12.02 8.63 -16.08
N ALA A 127 10.90 9.11 -16.62
CA ALA A 127 10.23 8.50 -17.76
C ALA A 127 11.14 8.46 -19.00
N LEU A 128 11.81 9.59 -19.31
CA LEU A 128 12.77 9.67 -20.41
C LEU A 128 13.91 8.66 -20.24
N ILE A 129 14.56 8.68 -19.08
CA ILE A 129 15.67 7.73 -18.78
C ILE A 129 15.15 6.30 -18.82
N GLY A 130 13.99 6.02 -18.24
CA GLY A 130 13.35 4.71 -18.24
C GLY A 130 13.09 4.19 -19.66
N THR A 131 12.53 5.03 -20.52
CA THR A 131 12.25 4.70 -21.92
C THR A 131 13.54 4.40 -22.69
N VAL A 132 14.56 5.24 -22.54
CA VAL A 132 15.87 5.03 -23.18
C VAL A 132 16.49 3.69 -22.73
N LEU A 133 16.46 3.38 -21.44
CA LEU A 133 16.99 2.12 -20.91
C LEU A 133 16.18 0.90 -21.40
N LEU A 134 14.86 1.03 -21.56
CA LEU A 134 14.02 -0.05 -22.09
C LEU A 134 14.28 -0.31 -23.56
N MET A 135 14.35 0.75 -24.38
CA MET A 135 14.48 0.63 -25.83
C MET A 135 15.91 0.27 -26.26
N PHE A 136 16.91 0.88 -25.64
CA PHE A 136 18.31 0.76 -26.06
C PHE A 136 19.19 -0.04 -25.08
N GLY A 137 18.67 -0.45 -23.94
CA GLY A 137 19.41 -1.24 -22.97
C GLY A 137 19.74 -2.65 -23.48
N LYS A 138 21.03 -2.98 -23.57
CA LYS A 138 21.51 -4.29 -24.06
C LYS A 138 21.40 -5.42 -23.02
N SER A 139 21.30 -5.12 -21.73
CA SER A 139 21.21 -6.13 -20.68
C SER A 139 19.85 -6.13 -20.00
N SER A 140 19.41 -7.31 -19.53
CA SER A 140 18.15 -7.46 -18.76
C SER A 140 18.12 -6.49 -17.56
N LYS A 141 19.23 -6.36 -16.84
CA LYS A 141 19.33 -5.44 -15.69
C LYS A 141 19.05 -3.97 -16.06
N LYS A 142 19.52 -3.51 -17.24
CA LYS A 142 19.23 -2.15 -17.72
C LYS A 142 17.75 -1.99 -18.09
N LYS A 143 17.17 -3.00 -18.76
CA LYS A 143 15.75 -3.01 -19.10
C LYS A 143 14.86 -3.03 -17.84
N ASP A 144 15.20 -3.83 -16.84
CA ASP A 144 14.48 -3.85 -15.57
C ASP A 144 14.58 -2.48 -14.85
N THR A 145 15.77 -1.85 -14.85
CA THR A 145 15.90 -0.48 -14.32
C THR A 145 15.03 0.50 -15.09
N GLY A 146 15.00 0.39 -16.42
CA GLY A 146 14.12 1.19 -17.27
C GLY A 146 12.63 1.00 -16.91
N SER A 147 12.21 -0.26 -16.69
CA SER A 147 10.86 -0.59 -16.28
C SER A 147 10.52 -0.01 -14.90
N VAL A 148 11.46 -0.05 -13.94
CA VAL A 148 11.26 0.56 -12.61
C VAL A 148 11.03 2.06 -12.73
N LEU A 149 11.88 2.76 -13.46
CA LEU A 149 11.79 4.22 -13.61
C LEU A 149 10.52 4.64 -14.37
N LEU A 150 10.22 3.95 -15.46
CA LEU A 150 9.02 4.25 -16.26
C LEU A 150 7.74 3.86 -15.50
N GLY A 151 7.73 2.71 -14.82
CA GLY A 151 6.61 2.28 -14.00
C GLY A 151 6.34 3.27 -12.87
N PHE A 152 7.38 3.76 -12.18
CA PHE A 152 7.24 4.81 -11.17
C PHE A 152 6.68 6.10 -11.74
N ALA A 153 7.18 6.56 -12.88
CA ALA A 153 6.67 7.78 -13.53
C ALA A 153 5.20 7.63 -13.94
N THR A 154 4.83 6.47 -14.52
CA THR A 154 3.45 6.16 -14.91
C THR A 154 2.52 6.11 -13.71
N LEU A 155 2.96 5.50 -12.61
CA LEU A 155 2.22 5.44 -11.34
C LEU A 155 1.93 6.85 -10.79
N MET A 156 2.94 7.72 -10.74
CA MET A 156 2.79 9.09 -10.24
C MET A 156 1.91 9.93 -11.15
N PHE A 157 2.03 9.77 -12.46
CA PHE A 157 1.15 10.43 -13.42
C PHE A 157 -0.31 9.96 -13.28
N GLY A 158 -0.52 8.66 -13.10
CA GLY A 158 -1.85 8.10 -12.82
C GLY A 158 -2.46 8.65 -11.54
N MET A 159 -1.66 8.79 -10.48
CA MET A 159 -2.08 9.37 -9.20
C MET A 159 -2.48 10.85 -9.34
N ASP A 160 -1.68 11.64 -10.04
CA ASP A 160 -1.97 13.05 -10.31
C ASP A 160 -3.25 13.21 -11.14
N THR A 161 -3.42 12.36 -12.16
CA THR A 161 -4.64 12.30 -12.99
C THR A 161 -5.88 11.95 -12.17
N MET A 162 -5.80 10.96 -11.26
CA MET A 162 -6.89 10.63 -10.35
C MET A 162 -7.24 11.81 -9.44
N SER A 163 -6.23 12.41 -8.83
CA SER A 163 -6.40 13.53 -7.89
C SER A 163 -7.07 14.71 -8.58
N GLY A 164 -6.66 15.04 -9.81
CA GLY A 164 -7.29 16.07 -10.62
C GLY A 164 -8.76 15.78 -10.97
N ALA A 165 -9.06 14.52 -11.32
CA ALA A 165 -10.41 14.09 -11.65
C ALA A 165 -11.38 14.14 -10.46
N VAL A 166 -10.90 13.85 -9.24
CA VAL A 166 -11.74 13.85 -8.03
C VAL A 166 -11.81 15.21 -7.34
N ALA A 167 -10.94 16.16 -7.66
CA ALA A 167 -10.93 17.47 -7.01
C ALA A 167 -12.30 18.18 -7.11
N GLY A 168 -12.99 18.08 -8.24
CA GLY A 168 -14.33 18.63 -8.42
C GLY A 168 -15.46 17.92 -7.67
N LEU A 169 -15.17 16.79 -7.00
CA LEU A 169 -16.17 16.09 -6.17
C LEU A 169 -16.38 16.76 -4.80
N ALA A 170 -15.44 17.59 -4.36
CA ALA A 170 -15.50 18.27 -3.06
C ALA A 170 -16.82 19.02 -2.84
N ASP A 171 -17.37 19.63 -3.90
CA ASP A 171 -18.58 20.46 -3.85
C ASP A 171 -19.87 19.66 -4.13
N ILE A 172 -19.81 18.34 -4.34
CA ILE A 172 -20.98 17.53 -4.63
C ILE A 172 -21.59 16.99 -3.34
N PRO A 173 -22.84 17.38 -2.97
CA PRO A 173 -23.47 16.98 -1.70
C PRO A 173 -23.58 15.46 -1.52
N ALA A 174 -23.84 14.71 -2.60
CA ALA A 174 -23.90 13.25 -2.53
C ALA A 174 -22.55 12.64 -2.16
N PHE A 175 -21.44 13.20 -2.64
CA PHE A 175 -20.09 12.77 -2.29
C PHE A 175 -19.74 13.11 -0.84
N GLN A 176 -20.07 14.33 -0.40
CA GLN A 176 -19.88 14.73 1.00
C GLN A 176 -20.68 13.81 1.96
N ASN A 177 -21.94 13.50 1.62
CA ASN A 177 -22.77 12.59 2.39
C ASN A 177 -22.20 11.17 2.45
N LEU A 178 -21.57 10.70 1.38
CA LEU A 178 -20.89 9.39 1.37
C LEU A 178 -19.77 9.35 2.43
N PHE A 179 -18.95 10.40 2.53
CA PHE A 179 -17.89 10.46 3.55
C PHE A 179 -18.42 10.65 4.96
N LEU A 180 -19.59 11.29 5.13
CA LEU A 180 -20.26 11.36 6.43
C LEU A 180 -20.66 9.96 6.94
N MET A 181 -21.02 9.03 6.06
CA MET A 181 -21.30 7.64 6.45
C MET A 181 -20.07 6.94 7.01
N PHE A 182 -18.86 7.28 6.53
CA PHE A 182 -17.59 6.72 7.02
C PHE A 182 -17.14 7.30 8.37
N LYS A 183 -17.89 8.25 8.97
CA LYS A 183 -17.76 8.57 10.39
C LYS A 183 -18.10 7.38 11.30
N ASN A 184 -18.84 6.38 10.78
CA ASN A 184 -18.95 5.08 11.44
C ASN A 184 -17.66 4.27 11.17
N PRO A 185 -16.83 4.01 12.20
CA PRO A 185 -15.55 3.36 12.00
C PRO A 185 -15.66 1.94 11.43
N ILE A 186 -16.75 1.23 11.75
CA ILE A 186 -17.01 -0.14 11.24
C ILE A 186 -17.22 -0.11 9.73
N LEU A 187 -17.98 0.88 9.22
CA LEU A 187 -18.17 1.04 7.78
C LEU A 187 -16.85 1.40 7.08
N GLY A 188 -16.02 2.23 7.70
CA GLY A 188 -14.68 2.53 7.18
C GLY A 188 -13.82 1.28 7.02
N VAL A 189 -13.77 0.42 8.05
CA VAL A 189 -13.05 -0.87 8.00
C VAL A 189 -13.61 -1.77 6.90
N LEU A 190 -14.94 -1.91 6.79
CA LEU A 190 -15.56 -2.75 5.77
C LEU A 190 -15.22 -2.27 4.35
N VAL A 191 -15.33 -0.97 4.10
CA VAL A 191 -15.01 -0.40 2.78
C VAL A 191 -13.53 -0.59 2.44
N GLY A 192 -12.61 -0.33 3.38
CA GLY A 192 -11.19 -0.57 3.20
C GLY A 192 -10.89 -2.04 2.89
N ALA A 193 -11.51 -2.97 3.63
CA ALA A 193 -11.33 -4.40 3.44
C ALA A 193 -11.87 -4.88 2.07
N ILE A 194 -13.08 -4.47 1.69
CA ILE A 194 -13.70 -4.86 0.41
C ILE A 194 -12.89 -4.30 -0.75
N LEU A 195 -12.56 -3.00 -0.73
CA LEU A 195 -11.78 -2.35 -1.78
C LEU A 195 -10.45 -3.07 -2.02
N THR A 196 -9.71 -3.32 -0.93
CA THR A 196 -8.41 -3.99 -1.02
C THR A 196 -8.53 -5.45 -1.44
N THR A 197 -9.59 -6.15 -1.01
CA THR A 197 -9.86 -7.52 -1.47
C THR A 197 -10.10 -7.59 -2.98
N ILE A 198 -10.82 -6.61 -3.54
CA ILE A 198 -11.07 -6.54 -4.98
C ILE A 198 -9.79 -6.22 -5.75
N ILE A 199 -9.04 -5.19 -5.30
CA ILE A 199 -7.81 -4.74 -5.95
C ILE A 199 -6.64 -5.69 -5.69
N GLN A 200 -6.67 -6.45 -4.58
CA GLN A 200 -5.61 -7.34 -4.07
C GLN A 200 -4.27 -6.63 -3.79
N SER A 201 -4.31 -5.32 -3.59
CA SER A 201 -3.15 -4.48 -3.29
C SER A 201 -3.51 -3.39 -2.28
N SER A 202 -2.98 -3.48 -1.05
CA SER A 202 -3.14 -2.42 -0.05
C SER A 202 -2.41 -1.14 -0.43
N SER A 203 -1.25 -1.26 -1.09
CA SER A 203 -0.53 -0.09 -1.59
C SER A 203 -1.37 0.71 -2.60
N ALA A 204 -2.06 0.01 -3.53
CA ALA A 204 -2.97 0.65 -4.46
C ALA A 204 -4.18 1.27 -3.73
N SER A 205 -4.75 0.56 -2.78
CA SER A 205 -5.89 1.03 -2.00
C SER A 205 -5.54 2.28 -1.17
N VAL A 206 -4.34 2.33 -0.56
CA VAL A 206 -3.83 3.52 0.14
C VAL A 206 -3.60 4.68 -0.84
N GLY A 207 -3.05 4.42 -2.03
CA GLY A 207 -2.88 5.45 -3.05
C GLY A 207 -4.21 6.07 -3.52
N ILE A 208 -5.24 5.26 -3.68
CA ILE A 208 -6.60 5.75 -3.97
C ILE A 208 -7.10 6.64 -2.82
N LEU A 209 -6.93 6.23 -1.57
CA LEU A 209 -7.31 7.02 -0.40
C LEU A 209 -6.56 8.36 -0.35
N GLN A 210 -5.26 8.35 -0.65
CA GLN A 210 -4.46 9.57 -0.76
C GLN A 210 -4.94 10.46 -1.90
N ALA A 211 -5.25 9.91 -3.07
CA ALA A 211 -5.81 10.70 -4.17
C ALA A 211 -7.16 11.35 -3.80
N LEU A 212 -8.04 10.61 -3.12
CA LEU A 212 -9.33 11.12 -2.65
C LEU A 212 -9.16 12.20 -1.56
N SER A 213 -8.08 12.17 -0.77
CA SER A 213 -7.87 13.18 0.28
C SER A 213 -7.69 14.61 -0.25
N VAL A 214 -7.34 14.77 -1.54
CA VAL A 214 -7.26 16.08 -2.22
C VAL A 214 -8.61 16.83 -2.19
N THR A 215 -9.72 16.10 -2.14
CA THR A 215 -11.05 16.71 -2.06
C THR A 215 -11.30 17.46 -0.76
N GLY A 216 -10.45 17.27 0.27
CA GLY A 216 -10.67 17.81 1.62
C GLY A 216 -11.82 17.15 2.39
N GLN A 217 -12.56 16.21 1.79
CA GLN A 217 -13.72 15.54 2.41
C GLN A 217 -13.33 14.31 3.24
N VAL A 218 -12.14 13.77 3.02
CA VAL A 218 -11.64 12.61 3.78
C VAL A 218 -11.03 13.10 5.09
N SER A 219 -11.74 12.96 6.20
CA SER A 219 -11.18 13.28 7.52
C SER A 219 -10.27 12.15 8.04
N TYR A 220 -9.41 12.47 9.02
CA TYR A 220 -8.63 11.41 9.72
C TYR A 220 -9.55 10.41 10.43
N GLY A 221 -10.69 10.86 10.93
CA GLY A 221 -11.72 9.98 11.54
C GLY A 221 -12.23 8.91 10.58
N ALA A 222 -12.31 9.22 9.28
CA ALA A 222 -12.67 8.25 8.23
C ALA A 222 -11.46 7.48 7.70
N ALA A 223 -10.33 8.15 7.47
CA ALA A 223 -9.15 7.54 6.85
C ALA A 223 -8.54 6.42 7.71
N VAL A 224 -8.43 6.61 9.03
CA VAL A 224 -7.81 5.63 9.93
C VAL A 224 -8.55 4.28 9.93
N PRO A 225 -9.89 4.20 10.10
CA PRO A 225 -10.61 2.93 9.98
C PRO A 225 -10.52 2.30 8.58
N ILE A 226 -10.54 3.10 7.52
CA ILE A 226 -10.35 2.59 6.15
C ILE A 226 -8.98 1.90 6.01
N ILE A 227 -7.90 2.52 6.51
CA ILE A 227 -6.55 1.95 6.52
C ILE A 227 -6.51 0.60 7.28
N MET A 228 -7.17 0.53 8.43
CA MET A 228 -7.28 -0.73 9.20
C MET A 228 -7.94 -1.83 8.36
N GLY A 229 -9.01 -1.50 7.66
CA GLY A 229 -9.70 -2.42 6.75
C GLY A 229 -8.84 -2.86 5.57
N GLN A 230 -8.08 -1.94 4.97
CA GLN A 230 -7.17 -2.23 3.85
C GLN A 230 -6.15 -3.32 4.20
N ASN A 231 -5.65 -3.32 5.43
CA ASN A 231 -4.73 -4.36 5.91
C ASN A 231 -5.41 -5.73 6.01
N ILE A 232 -6.68 -5.80 6.43
CA ILE A 232 -7.45 -7.06 6.43
C ILE A 232 -7.66 -7.56 5.00
N GLY A 233 -8.04 -6.67 4.07
CA GLY A 233 -8.28 -7.03 2.67
C GLY A 233 -7.05 -7.63 1.98
N THR A 234 -5.85 -7.19 2.35
CA THR A 234 -4.58 -7.73 1.82
C THR A 234 -4.39 -9.21 2.13
N CYS A 235 -4.98 -9.72 3.23
CA CYS A 235 -4.79 -11.10 3.65
C CYS A 235 -5.43 -12.12 2.70
N VAL A 236 -6.38 -11.69 1.88
CA VAL A 236 -7.10 -12.57 0.94
C VAL A 236 -6.14 -13.22 -0.06
N THR A 237 -5.12 -12.51 -0.55
CA THR A 237 -4.12 -13.08 -1.47
C THR A 237 -3.36 -14.25 -0.85
N ALA A 238 -2.92 -14.11 0.41
CA ALA A 238 -2.24 -15.18 1.14
C ALA A 238 -3.18 -16.37 1.41
N LEU A 239 -4.43 -16.11 1.75
CA LEU A 239 -5.44 -17.16 1.92
C LEU A 239 -5.68 -17.93 0.62
N LEU A 240 -5.90 -17.23 -0.50
CA LEU A 240 -6.07 -17.85 -1.81
C LEU A 240 -4.87 -18.70 -2.21
N SER A 241 -3.65 -18.19 -2.00
CA SER A 241 -2.42 -18.93 -2.31
C SER A 241 -2.20 -20.17 -1.43
N SER A 242 -2.89 -20.27 -0.29
CA SER A 242 -2.79 -21.40 0.62
C SER A 242 -3.71 -22.58 0.26
N PHE A 243 -4.63 -22.43 -0.72
CA PHE A 243 -5.46 -23.52 -1.17
C PHE A 243 -4.60 -24.64 -1.81
N GLY A 244 -4.89 -25.87 -1.44
CA GLY A 244 -4.13 -27.04 -1.93
C GLY A 244 -2.77 -27.26 -1.25
N THR A 245 -2.34 -26.37 -0.34
CA THR A 245 -1.06 -26.51 0.37
C THR A 245 -1.17 -27.35 1.63
N ASN A 246 -0.02 -27.66 2.26
CA ASN A 246 0.05 -28.37 3.52
C ASN A 246 -0.52 -27.58 4.70
N LYS A 247 -0.72 -28.27 5.85
CA LYS A 247 -1.33 -27.69 7.06
C LYS A 247 -0.58 -26.45 7.60
N ASN A 248 0.76 -26.45 7.54
CA ASN A 248 1.55 -25.34 8.07
C ASN A 248 1.52 -24.11 7.16
N ALA A 249 1.47 -24.28 5.85
CA ALA A 249 1.29 -23.19 4.88
C ALA A 249 -0.08 -22.52 5.05
N LYS A 250 -1.14 -23.31 5.22
CA LYS A 250 -2.49 -22.77 5.57
C LYS A 250 -2.46 -22.00 6.89
N ARG A 251 -1.78 -22.52 7.90
CA ARG A 251 -1.60 -21.82 9.18
C ARG A 251 -0.85 -20.50 9.01
N ALA A 252 0.16 -20.41 8.14
CA ALA A 252 0.87 -19.16 7.89
C ALA A 252 -0.08 -18.10 7.27
N ALA A 253 -0.94 -18.48 6.32
CA ALA A 253 -1.95 -17.57 5.77
C ALA A 253 -2.99 -17.14 6.81
N VAL A 254 -3.44 -18.06 7.68
CA VAL A 254 -4.36 -17.76 8.79
C VAL A 254 -3.70 -16.83 9.81
N VAL A 255 -2.42 -17.03 10.14
CA VAL A 255 -1.66 -16.12 11.02
C VAL A 255 -1.64 -14.70 10.45
N HIS A 256 -1.43 -14.53 9.14
CA HIS A 256 -1.47 -13.22 8.50
C HIS A 256 -2.85 -12.56 8.68
N LEU A 257 -3.94 -13.29 8.43
CA LEU A 257 -5.30 -12.79 8.65
C LEU A 257 -5.55 -12.46 10.13
N SER A 258 -5.22 -13.39 11.04
CA SER A 258 -5.45 -13.22 12.48
C SER A 258 -4.69 -12.01 13.04
N PHE A 259 -3.46 -11.81 12.62
CA PHE A 259 -2.65 -10.63 12.97
C PHE A 259 -3.35 -9.33 12.62
N ASN A 260 -3.86 -9.20 11.38
CA ASN A 260 -4.53 -7.98 10.94
C ASN A 260 -5.93 -7.82 11.57
N VAL A 261 -6.69 -8.90 11.75
CA VAL A 261 -8.02 -8.86 12.37
C VAL A 261 -7.92 -8.50 13.85
N ILE A 262 -7.04 -9.17 14.60
CA ILE A 262 -6.84 -8.88 16.04
C ILE A 262 -6.34 -7.45 16.22
N GLY A 263 -5.34 -7.04 15.43
CA GLY A 263 -4.85 -5.66 15.44
C GLY A 263 -5.96 -4.65 15.16
N THR A 264 -6.77 -4.91 14.15
CA THR A 264 -7.92 -4.04 13.82
C THR A 264 -8.93 -3.99 14.98
N ILE A 265 -9.33 -5.11 15.56
CA ILE A 265 -10.29 -5.14 16.67
C ILE A 265 -9.76 -4.31 17.86
N VAL A 266 -8.52 -4.54 18.27
CA VAL A 266 -7.92 -3.85 19.42
C VAL A 266 -7.79 -2.34 19.15
N TRP A 267 -7.19 -1.98 18.04
CA TRP A 267 -6.90 -0.57 17.74
C TRP A 267 -8.14 0.20 17.31
N LEU A 268 -9.12 -0.43 16.64
CA LEU A 268 -10.40 0.19 16.33
C LEU A 268 -11.21 0.47 17.59
N THR A 269 -11.20 -0.47 18.55
CA THR A 269 -11.86 -0.28 19.85
C THR A 269 -11.23 0.90 20.59
N LEU A 270 -9.91 0.95 20.69
CA LEU A 270 -9.19 2.06 21.32
C LEU A 270 -9.45 3.38 20.60
N PHE A 271 -9.38 3.39 19.25
CA PHE A 271 -9.70 4.55 18.42
C PHE A 271 -11.12 5.05 18.68
N SER A 272 -12.10 4.15 18.75
CA SER A 272 -13.50 4.50 19.01
C SER A 272 -13.70 5.08 20.40
N ILE A 273 -13.03 4.52 21.42
CA ILE A 273 -13.06 5.06 22.79
C ILE A 273 -12.46 6.46 22.83
N ILE A 274 -11.26 6.64 22.23
CA ILE A 274 -10.58 7.94 22.18
C ILE A 274 -11.45 8.96 21.46
N SER A 275 -12.03 8.60 20.32
CA SER A 275 -12.91 9.47 19.55
C SER A 275 -14.16 9.88 20.34
N ALA A 276 -14.79 8.94 21.07
CA ALA A 276 -16.01 9.21 21.82
C ALA A 276 -15.75 10.05 23.10
N VAL A 277 -14.65 9.76 23.82
CA VAL A 277 -14.36 10.37 25.13
C VAL A 277 -13.62 11.69 24.98
N PHE A 278 -12.55 11.71 24.20
CA PHE A 278 -11.66 12.88 24.11
C PHE A 278 -12.00 13.79 22.93
N LYS A 279 -12.73 13.30 21.93
CA LYS A 279 -13.12 14.05 20.70
C LYS A 279 -11.97 14.89 20.13
N PRO A 280 -10.82 14.28 19.79
CA PRO A 280 -9.66 15.03 19.31
C PRO A 280 -10.01 15.75 18.01
N MET A 281 -9.79 17.06 17.94
CA MET A 281 -10.09 17.91 16.77
C MET A 281 -9.44 17.39 15.49
N ILE A 282 -8.27 16.79 15.58
CA ILE A 282 -7.55 16.20 14.45
C ILE A 282 -8.38 15.15 13.67
N LEU A 283 -9.32 14.47 14.33
CA LEU A 283 -10.15 13.46 13.66
C LEU A 283 -11.17 14.09 12.69
N ASP A 284 -11.53 15.34 12.89
CA ASP A 284 -12.42 16.09 12.00
C ASP A 284 -11.63 16.86 10.92
N GLU A 285 -10.30 16.98 11.05
CA GLU A 285 -9.46 17.61 10.06
C GLU A 285 -9.33 16.74 8.80
N SER A 286 -9.16 17.40 7.64
CA SER A 286 -8.92 16.73 6.36
C SER A 286 -7.60 15.99 6.38
N ALA A 287 -7.64 14.70 6.06
CA ALA A 287 -6.44 13.87 5.96
C ALA A 287 -5.56 14.32 4.79
N THR A 288 -4.27 14.41 5.04
CA THR A 288 -3.27 14.73 4.03
C THR A 288 -2.59 13.46 3.50
N TYR A 289 -1.93 13.55 2.36
CA TYR A 289 -1.10 12.47 1.82
C TYR A 289 -0.10 11.93 2.85
N LEU A 290 0.62 12.85 3.50
CA LEU A 290 1.58 12.51 4.54
C LEU A 290 0.89 11.91 5.77
N GLY A 291 -0.21 12.51 6.23
CA GLY A 291 -0.96 12.03 7.37
C GLY A 291 -1.49 10.60 7.18
N ILE A 292 -1.94 10.26 5.97
CA ILE A 292 -2.35 8.89 5.61
C ILE A 292 -1.15 7.93 5.69
N ALA A 293 0.03 8.32 5.18
CA ALA A 293 1.24 7.49 5.27
C ALA A 293 1.67 7.27 6.73
N VAL A 294 1.61 8.32 7.56
CA VAL A 294 1.90 8.24 9.00
C VAL A 294 0.90 7.31 9.70
N ALA A 295 -0.40 7.51 9.49
CA ALA A 295 -1.44 6.66 10.08
C ALA A 295 -1.28 5.18 9.68
N HIS A 296 -0.97 4.91 8.41
CA HIS A 296 -0.70 3.56 7.90
C HIS A 296 0.51 2.93 8.62
N SER A 297 1.59 3.70 8.78
CA SER A 297 2.80 3.22 9.48
C SER A 297 2.54 2.98 10.96
N LEU A 298 1.88 3.92 11.64
CA LEU A 298 1.55 3.80 13.07
C LEU A 298 0.68 2.57 13.34
N PHE A 299 -0.35 2.34 12.52
CA PHE A 299 -1.21 1.18 12.67
C PHE A 299 -0.44 -0.14 12.51
N ASN A 300 0.41 -0.26 11.45
CA ASN A 300 1.18 -1.49 11.23
C ASN A 300 2.23 -1.73 12.32
N ILE A 301 2.89 -0.68 12.82
CA ILE A 301 3.82 -0.77 13.95
C ILE A 301 3.07 -1.18 15.22
N ALA A 302 1.94 -0.54 15.50
CA ALA A 302 1.12 -0.84 16.68
C ALA A 302 0.58 -2.28 16.68
N CYS A 303 0.14 -2.79 15.51
CA CYS A 303 -0.21 -4.21 15.34
C CYS A 303 0.98 -5.15 15.57
N THR A 304 2.18 -4.74 15.19
CA THR A 304 3.39 -5.57 15.35
C THR A 304 3.85 -5.63 16.81
N ILE A 305 3.61 -4.57 17.58
CA ILE A 305 3.94 -4.52 19.02
C ILE A 305 2.93 -5.35 19.85
N LEU A 306 1.66 -5.37 19.46
CA LEU A 306 0.60 -6.18 20.08
C LEU A 306 0.91 -7.67 19.96
#